data_f108f25c6947ed876bbaeced2b3c7a78
#
_entry.id   f108f25c6947ed876bbaeced2b3c7a78
#
_cell.length_a   1.000
_cell.length_b   1.000
_cell.length_c   1.000
_cell.angle_alpha   90.00
_cell.angle_beta   90.00
_cell.angle_gamma   90.00
#
_symmetry.space_group_name_H-M   'P 1'
#
loop_
_entity.id
_entity.type
_entity.pdbx_description
1 polymer ?
#
loop_
_entity_poly.entity_id
_entity_poly.type
_entity_poly.pdbx_seq_one_letter_code
_entity_poly.pdbx_strand_id
1 'polypeptide(L)'
;LLTGLTPAKHGIVGNGWYERESAEVRFWQQSNRLIQGEKFYEGVQTAKMFWWFNQHAPVQWSATPKPHYGCDGSKVFDIIDQTQCDLVRHLGPFPFFSFWGPNAGLPATQWIADATARVLREKRPELALCYLPHLDYDFQRYQQPSMDRVREVDRCAGVVIDAARQIDAIPIVVSEYGLVPVKRAVAINRVLRQAGLLAVRSGPFGEMMLPGDSQAFAVVDHQVAHVYLADRTLRSEVQRLLEGEEGVAAVVCPDELNLGHARSGDLIALAQPDAWFSYYYWLDDRFAPDFARTVDIHRKPGYDPCELFITSKARAMMRVAQKKLGFRMKMDVIPLDAGLVGGSHGLVNTPDHNPLVIGPDAPEDIYGFARYVRRLLGR
;
A
#
# COMPACT_ATOMS: atom_id res chain seq x y z
N LEU A 1 -1.59 6.32 -12.73
CA LEU A 1 -0.42 7.11 -13.21
C LEU A 1 0.26 6.44 -14.40
N LEU A 2 0.76 5.20 -14.32
CA LEU A 2 1.69 4.60 -15.29
C LEU A 2 1.12 4.41 -16.70
N THR A 3 -0.18 4.17 -16.84
CA THR A 3 -0.83 3.81 -18.12
C THR A 3 -1.80 4.86 -18.63
N GLY A 4 -2.33 5.73 -17.78
CA GLY A 4 -3.48 6.59 -18.09
C GLY A 4 -4.79 5.85 -18.29
N LEU A 5 -4.85 4.57 -17.92
CA LEU A 5 -6.05 3.73 -18.02
C LEU A 5 -6.79 3.65 -16.68
N THR A 6 -8.06 3.29 -16.72
CA THR A 6 -8.84 2.99 -15.52
C THR A 6 -8.43 1.65 -14.91
N PRO A 7 -8.69 1.40 -13.60
CA PRO A 7 -8.45 0.09 -12.97
C PRO A 7 -9.10 -1.08 -13.70
N ALA A 8 -10.29 -0.91 -14.26
CA ALA A 8 -10.96 -1.90 -15.10
C ALA A 8 -10.12 -2.34 -16.31
N LYS A 9 -9.24 -1.45 -16.81
CA LYS A 9 -8.41 -1.71 -18.00
C LYS A 9 -6.98 -2.12 -17.64
N HIS A 10 -6.37 -1.50 -16.61
CA HIS A 10 -4.99 -1.85 -16.24
C HIS A 10 -4.91 -3.00 -15.22
N GLY A 11 -6.03 -3.41 -14.62
CA GLY A 11 -6.15 -4.60 -13.78
C GLY A 11 -5.58 -4.47 -12.36
N ILE A 12 -5.11 -3.30 -11.93
CA ILE A 12 -4.70 -3.03 -10.56
C ILE A 12 -5.88 -2.38 -9.85
N VAL A 13 -6.60 -3.18 -9.08
CA VAL A 13 -7.86 -2.77 -8.45
C VAL A 13 -7.69 -2.30 -7.01
N GLY A 14 -6.51 -2.51 -6.42
CA GLY A 14 -6.14 -2.12 -5.06
C GLY A 14 -4.72 -2.61 -4.74
N ASN A 15 -4.28 -2.46 -3.49
CA ASN A 15 -2.99 -2.97 -3.01
C ASN A 15 -2.98 -4.50 -2.89
N GLY A 16 -4.17 -5.12 -2.89
CA GLY A 16 -4.37 -6.56 -2.90
C GLY A 16 -5.76 -6.94 -3.38
N TRP A 17 -5.91 -8.19 -3.77
CA TRP A 17 -7.17 -8.76 -4.24
C TRP A 17 -7.22 -10.28 -4.02
N TYR A 18 -8.40 -10.85 -4.19
CA TYR A 18 -8.60 -12.28 -4.16
C TYR A 18 -8.32 -12.90 -5.53
N GLU A 19 -7.34 -13.82 -5.57
CA GLU A 19 -7.05 -14.64 -6.75
C GLU A 19 -8.02 -15.83 -6.75
N ARG A 20 -9.03 -15.75 -7.60
CA ARG A 20 -10.14 -16.72 -7.62
C ARG A 20 -9.68 -18.15 -7.96
N GLU A 21 -8.66 -18.28 -8.82
CA GLU A 21 -8.15 -19.60 -9.24
C GLU A 21 -7.40 -20.33 -8.12
N SER A 22 -6.63 -19.62 -7.30
CA SER A 22 -5.88 -20.18 -6.17
C SER A 22 -6.61 -20.10 -4.84
N ALA A 23 -7.78 -19.44 -4.80
CA ALA A 23 -8.57 -19.16 -3.60
C ALA A 23 -7.76 -18.42 -2.50
N GLU A 24 -6.87 -17.52 -2.88
CA GLU A 24 -5.98 -16.80 -1.98
C GLU A 24 -6.16 -15.29 -2.10
N VAL A 25 -6.15 -14.60 -0.95
CA VAL A 25 -5.99 -13.14 -0.91
C VAL A 25 -4.52 -12.80 -0.94
N ARG A 26 -4.10 -11.96 -1.89
CA ARG A 26 -2.70 -11.57 -2.06
C ARG A 26 -2.56 -10.06 -2.05
N PHE A 27 -1.84 -9.56 -1.06
CA PHE A 27 -1.45 -8.15 -0.93
C PHE A 27 -0.01 -7.92 -1.35
N TRP A 28 0.28 -6.71 -1.84
CA TRP A 28 1.62 -6.19 -2.09
C TRP A 28 2.42 -6.96 -3.16
N GLN A 29 1.71 -7.50 -4.16
CA GLN A 29 2.36 -8.06 -5.32
C GLN A 29 3.04 -6.94 -6.13
N GLN A 30 4.34 -7.09 -6.43
CA GLN A 30 5.15 -6.03 -7.03
C GLN A 30 5.61 -6.32 -8.46
N SER A 31 5.06 -7.36 -9.09
CA SER A 31 5.40 -7.66 -10.49
C SER A 31 4.78 -6.65 -11.45
N ASN A 32 5.61 -6.01 -12.26
CA ASN A 32 5.17 -5.10 -13.31
C ASN A 32 4.25 -5.78 -14.36
N ARG A 33 4.38 -7.10 -14.49
CA ARG A 33 3.54 -7.91 -15.41
C ARG A 33 2.06 -7.94 -15.02
N LEU A 34 1.72 -7.56 -13.78
CA LEU A 34 0.34 -7.46 -13.31
C LEU A 34 -0.40 -6.26 -13.92
N ILE A 35 0.33 -5.22 -14.32
CA ILE A 35 -0.24 -4.02 -14.94
C ILE A 35 -0.49 -4.30 -16.42
N GLN A 36 -1.75 -4.29 -16.81
CA GLN A 36 -2.16 -4.40 -18.21
C GLN A 36 -2.06 -3.04 -18.92
N GLY A 37 -1.81 -3.06 -20.21
CA GLY A 37 -1.61 -1.85 -21.01
C GLY A 37 -0.17 -1.35 -21.01
N GLU A 38 0.10 -0.45 -21.95
CA GLU A 38 1.40 0.17 -22.15
C GLU A 38 1.70 1.22 -21.06
N LYS A 39 2.90 1.17 -20.47
CA LYS A 39 3.34 2.16 -19.47
C LYS A 39 4.11 3.29 -20.15
N PHE A 40 4.01 4.50 -19.66
CA PHE A 40 4.61 5.67 -20.29
C PHE A 40 6.16 5.59 -20.39
N TYR A 41 6.78 4.72 -19.61
CA TYR A 41 8.25 4.54 -19.62
C TYR A 41 8.73 3.44 -20.58
N GLU A 42 7.84 2.70 -21.24
CA GLU A 42 8.26 1.67 -22.21
C GLU A 42 9.00 2.29 -23.40
N GLY A 43 10.17 1.75 -23.71
CA GLY A 43 11.06 2.30 -24.73
C GLY A 43 11.83 3.57 -24.34
N VAL A 44 11.83 3.94 -23.05
CA VAL A 44 12.57 5.09 -22.49
C VAL A 44 13.69 4.59 -21.57
N GLN A 45 14.86 5.21 -21.62
CA GLN A 45 15.94 4.91 -20.67
C GLN A 45 15.54 5.38 -19.27
N THR A 46 15.05 4.45 -18.46
CA THR A 46 14.37 4.77 -17.21
C THR A 46 15.11 4.25 -15.98
N ALA A 47 15.20 5.09 -14.95
CA ALA A 47 15.53 4.71 -13.59
C ALA A 47 14.25 4.64 -12.73
N LYS A 48 14.03 3.52 -12.04
CA LYS A 48 12.83 3.29 -11.23
C LYS A 48 13.22 3.00 -9.79
N MET A 49 13.16 4.03 -8.93
CA MET A 49 13.69 4.02 -7.57
C MET A 49 12.56 3.86 -6.56
N PHE A 50 12.44 2.68 -5.98
CA PHE A 50 11.42 2.32 -4.98
C PHE A 50 9.97 2.52 -5.42
N TRP A 51 9.72 2.79 -6.68
CA TRP A 51 8.38 2.95 -7.22
C TRP A 51 7.61 1.62 -7.23
N TRP A 52 6.30 1.67 -7.08
CA TRP A 52 5.44 0.49 -7.06
C TRP A 52 5.48 -0.30 -8.37
N PHE A 53 5.22 -1.62 -8.27
CA PHE A 53 5.33 -2.56 -9.40
C PHE A 53 6.70 -2.49 -10.10
N ASN A 54 7.75 -2.50 -9.30
CA ASN A 54 9.12 -2.36 -9.80
C ASN A 54 9.72 -3.67 -10.30
N GLN A 55 9.36 -4.80 -9.69
CA GLN A 55 9.90 -6.10 -10.09
C GLN A 55 9.49 -6.42 -11.53
N HIS A 56 10.44 -6.91 -12.33
CA HIS A 56 10.26 -7.23 -13.76
C HIS A 56 9.83 -6.06 -14.65
N ALA A 57 10.00 -4.82 -14.20
CA ALA A 57 9.78 -3.66 -15.06
C ALA A 57 10.86 -3.62 -16.17
N PRO A 58 10.51 -3.31 -17.42
CA PRO A 58 11.47 -3.19 -18.52
C PRO A 58 12.20 -1.84 -18.47
N VAL A 59 13.00 -1.66 -17.41
CA VAL A 59 13.76 -0.44 -17.15
C VAL A 59 15.24 -0.75 -17.00
N GLN A 60 16.12 0.22 -17.28
CA GLN A 60 17.57 0.02 -17.27
C GLN A 60 18.13 -0.02 -15.84
N TRP A 61 17.59 0.81 -14.96
CA TRP A 61 18.08 0.93 -13.59
C TRP A 61 16.92 0.87 -12.61
N SER A 62 17.07 0.05 -11.58
CA SER A 62 16.01 -0.02 -10.55
C SER A 62 16.57 -0.39 -9.19
N ALA A 63 15.91 0.10 -8.14
CA ALA A 63 16.09 -0.35 -6.77
C ALA A 63 14.72 -0.57 -6.12
N THR A 64 14.57 -1.67 -5.37
CA THR A 64 13.32 -2.01 -4.70
C THR A 64 13.58 -2.81 -3.43
N PRO A 65 12.80 -2.62 -2.34
CA PRO A 65 12.94 -3.44 -1.15
C PRO A 65 12.49 -4.88 -1.45
N LYS A 66 13.31 -5.84 -1.06
CA LYS A 66 13.02 -7.27 -1.23
C LYS A 66 13.64 -8.07 -0.09
N PRO A 67 12.91 -8.38 0.99
CA PRO A 67 13.41 -9.25 2.03
C PRO A 67 13.66 -10.68 1.53
N HIS A 68 14.66 -11.32 2.10
CA HIS A 68 14.87 -12.77 1.97
C HIS A 68 14.12 -13.46 3.12
N TYR A 69 13.38 -14.51 2.80
CA TYR A 69 12.61 -15.28 3.77
C TYR A 69 13.24 -16.65 3.95
N GLY A 70 13.68 -16.96 5.18
CA GLY A 70 14.16 -18.26 5.56
C GLY A 70 13.03 -19.26 5.77
N CYS A 71 13.32 -20.56 5.59
CA CYS A 71 12.34 -21.64 5.84
C CYS A 71 11.90 -21.73 7.31
N ASP A 72 12.68 -21.17 8.22
CA ASP A 72 12.39 -21.06 9.65
C ASP A 72 11.54 -19.85 10.02
N GLY A 73 11.09 -19.07 9.04
CA GLY A 73 10.35 -17.81 9.23
C GLY A 73 11.24 -16.59 9.51
N SER A 74 12.56 -16.74 9.43
CA SER A 74 13.49 -15.61 9.52
C SER A 74 13.32 -14.68 8.31
N LYS A 75 13.59 -13.38 8.52
CA LYS A 75 13.59 -12.37 7.47
C LYS A 75 14.91 -11.62 7.49
N VAL A 76 15.63 -11.64 6.38
CA VAL A 76 16.80 -10.79 6.15
C VAL A 76 16.33 -9.62 5.27
N PHE A 77 16.45 -8.42 5.80
CA PHE A 77 16.00 -7.20 5.11
C PHE A 77 17.09 -6.74 4.14
N ASP A 78 16.72 -6.64 2.87
CA ASP A 78 17.63 -6.29 1.78
C ASP A 78 16.86 -5.56 0.66
N ILE A 79 17.60 -5.07 -0.32
CA ILE A 79 17.09 -4.48 -1.55
C ILE A 79 17.60 -5.25 -2.77
N ILE A 80 16.80 -5.26 -3.82
CA ILE A 80 17.33 -5.59 -5.15
C ILE A 80 17.86 -4.28 -5.74
N ASP A 81 19.18 -4.18 -5.88
CA ASP A 81 19.86 -3.05 -6.53
C ASP A 81 20.32 -3.46 -7.92
N GLN A 82 19.63 -2.96 -8.95
CA GLN A 82 19.95 -3.12 -10.37
C GLN A 82 20.43 -1.80 -10.98
N THR A 83 20.83 -0.82 -10.16
CA THR A 83 21.25 0.50 -10.63
C THR A 83 22.68 0.51 -11.18
N GLN A 84 23.50 -0.47 -10.82
CA GLN A 84 24.94 -0.50 -11.10
C GLN A 84 25.68 0.74 -10.51
N CYS A 85 25.18 1.24 -9.36
CA CYS A 85 25.76 2.38 -8.64
C CYS A 85 26.26 1.98 -7.25
N ASP A 86 26.29 0.68 -6.90
CA ASP A 86 26.71 0.16 -5.60
C ASP A 86 26.09 0.93 -4.41
N LEU A 87 24.75 1.09 -4.45
CA LEU A 87 24.03 1.96 -3.51
C LEU A 87 24.35 1.66 -2.05
N VAL A 88 24.33 0.37 -1.67
CA VAL A 88 24.62 -0.05 -0.29
C VAL A 88 26.05 0.28 0.12
N ARG A 89 27.03 0.16 -0.79
CA ARG A 89 28.43 0.49 -0.51
C ARG A 89 28.61 1.99 -0.21
N HIS A 90 27.85 2.84 -0.90
CA HIS A 90 28.01 4.30 -0.78
C HIS A 90 27.11 4.94 0.28
N LEU A 91 25.91 4.41 0.50
CA LEU A 91 24.93 4.99 1.39
C LEU A 91 24.73 4.18 2.69
N GLY A 92 25.41 3.02 2.80
CA GLY A 92 25.12 2.04 3.84
C GLY A 92 23.85 1.22 3.55
N PRO A 93 23.52 0.25 4.42
CA PRO A 93 22.36 -0.60 4.24
C PRO A 93 21.07 0.20 4.29
N PHE A 94 20.09 -0.20 3.45
CA PHE A 94 18.78 0.42 3.46
C PHE A 94 18.11 0.31 4.82
N PRO A 95 17.63 1.41 5.43
CA PRO A 95 17.02 1.39 6.76
C PRO A 95 15.60 0.83 6.74
N PHE A 96 15.46 -0.47 6.49
CA PHE A 96 14.22 -1.17 6.19
C PHE A 96 13.16 -0.99 7.28
N PHE A 97 13.55 -0.93 8.55
CA PHE A 97 12.61 -0.69 9.66
C PHE A 97 12.00 0.72 9.66
N SER A 98 12.58 1.65 8.90
CA SER A 98 12.01 2.98 8.68
C SER A 98 11.18 3.06 7.39
N PHE A 99 11.11 1.97 6.62
CA PHE A 99 10.31 1.90 5.40
C PHE A 99 8.86 1.50 5.67
N TRP A 100 8.63 0.56 6.60
CA TRP A 100 7.30 0.16 7.06
C TRP A 100 7.35 -0.33 8.50
N GLY A 101 6.22 -0.19 9.22
CA GLY A 101 6.07 -0.63 10.61
C GLY A 101 6.16 0.54 11.62
N PRO A 102 6.28 0.26 12.91
CA PRO A 102 6.20 1.28 13.97
C PRO A 102 7.26 2.39 13.88
N ASN A 103 8.39 2.11 13.25
CA ASN A 103 9.49 3.08 13.07
C ASN A 103 9.52 3.70 11.67
N ALA A 104 8.49 3.47 10.84
CA ALA A 104 8.41 4.05 9.50
C ALA A 104 8.50 5.57 9.52
N GLY A 105 9.32 6.16 8.65
CA GLY A 105 9.56 7.61 8.64
C GLY A 105 10.79 8.03 7.83
N LEU A 106 11.30 9.21 8.16
CA LEU A 106 12.33 9.94 7.41
C LEU A 106 13.57 9.14 6.97
N PRO A 107 14.22 8.27 7.79
CA PRO A 107 15.49 7.66 7.36
C PRO A 107 15.39 6.86 6.06
N ALA A 108 14.28 6.12 5.83
CA ALA A 108 14.08 5.40 4.58
C ALA A 108 13.88 6.35 3.39
N THR A 109 13.10 7.40 3.58
CA THR A 109 12.84 8.42 2.55
C THR A 109 14.10 9.19 2.19
N GLN A 110 14.92 9.57 3.17
CA GLN A 110 16.21 10.22 2.92
C GLN A 110 17.14 9.28 2.13
N TRP A 111 17.25 8.03 2.51
CA TRP A 111 18.07 7.05 1.78
C TRP A 111 17.62 6.89 0.33
N ILE A 112 16.30 6.85 0.08
CA ILE A 112 15.73 6.75 -1.28
C ILE A 112 16.07 8.02 -2.09
N ALA A 113 15.96 9.20 -1.48
CA ALA A 113 16.29 10.46 -2.13
C ALA A 113 17.78 10.52 -2.52
N ASP A 114 18.69 10.14 -1.61
CA ASP A 114 20.12 10.13 -1.86
C ASP A 114 20.50 9.10 -2.92
N ALA A 115 19.89 7.90 -2.89
CA ALA A 115 20.08 6.86 -3.89
C ALA A 115 19.60 7.33 -5.27
N THR A 116 18.44 7.98 -5.34
CA THR A 116 17.91 8.52 -6.60
C THR A 116 18.81 9.63 -7.15
N ALA A 117 19.25 10.56 -6.30
CA ALA A 117 20.16 11.63 -6.70
C ALA A 117 21.50 11.09 -7.23
N ARG A 118 22.02 10.01 -6.63
CA ARG A 118 23.21 9.32 -7.13
C ARG A 118 22.99 8.72 -8.52
N VAL A 119 21.89 7.97 -8.71
CA VAL A 119 21.54 7.36 -10.00
C VAL A 119 21.35 8.43 -11.08
N LEU A 120 20.68 9.54 -10.77
CA LEU A 120 20.52 10.67 -11.70
C LEU A 120 21.87 11.19 -12.19
N ARG A 121 22.82 11.46 -11.28
CA ARG A 121 24.15 12.00 -11.64
C ARG A 121 25.00 11.01 -12.42
N GLU A 122 24.98 9.72 -12.05
CA GLU A 122 25.85 8.70 -12.66
C GLU A 122 25.29 8.13 -13.95
N LYS A 123 23.99 7.95 -14.05
CA LYS A 123 23.35 7.27 -15.19
C LYS A 123 22.68 8.23 -16.17
N ARG A 124 22.32 9.44 -15.74
CA ARG A 124 21.63 10.46 -16.55
C ARG A 124 20.46 9.88 -17.36
N PRO A 125 19.47 9.21 -16.69
CA PRO A 125 18.36 8.58 -17.40
C PRO A 125 17.50 9.64 -18.11
N GLU A 126 16.81 9.24 -19.19
CA GLU A 126 15.79 10.09 -19.85
C GLU A 126 14.57 10.31 -18.93
N LEU A 127 14.27 9.32 -18.07
CA LEU A 127 13.17 9.36 -17.09
C LEU A 127 13.62 8.76 -15.77
N ALA A 128 13.32 9.42 -14.67
CA ALA A 128 13.48 8.85 -13.33
C ALA A 128 12.17 8.88 -12.55
N LEU A 129 11.82 7.77 -11.93
CA LEU A 129 10.68 7.61 -11.03
C LEU A 129 11.22 7.39 -9.63
N CYS A 130 10.87 8.27 -8.68
CA CYS A 130 11.30 8.21 -7.29
C CYS A 130 10.09 8.22 -6.36
N TYR A 131 10.06 7.34 -5.36
CA TYR A 131 8.99 7.26 -4.36
C TYR A 131 9.50 7.68 -2.98
N LEU A 132 8.85 8.67 -2.36
CA LEU A 132 9.19 9.22 -1.04
C LEU A 132 8.01 9.01 -0.07
N PRO A 133 7.99 7.91 0.72
CA PRO A 133 6.76 7.40 1.33
C PRO A 133 6.33 8.01 2.67
N HIS A 134 7.20 8.64 3.47
CA HIS A 134 6.93 8.76 4.91
C HIS A 134 5.76 9.69 5.31
N LEU A 135 5.32 10.61 4.45
CA LEU A 135 4.12 11.41 4.74
C LEU A 135 2.85 10.57 4.76
N ASP A 136 2.75 9.54 3.90
CA ASP A 136 1.65 8.60 3.94
C ASP A 136 1.51 7.95 5.33
N TYR A 137 2.63 7.50 5.91
CA TYR A 137 2.65 6.89 7.24
C TYR A 137 2.25 7.88 8.35
N ASP A 138 2.70 9.11 8.27
CA ASP A 138 2.41 10.13 9.27
C ASP A 138 0.93 10.58 9.19
N PHE A 139 0.35 10.69 7.98
CA PHE A 139 -1.07 10.98 7.84
C PHE A 139 -1.96 9.83 8.33
N GLN A 140 -1.52 8.58 8.23
CA GLN A 140 -2.26 7.46 8.79
C GLN A 140 -2.17 7.39 10.32
N ARG A 141 -1.04 7.82 10.91
CA ARG A 141 -0.86 7.88 12.37
C ARG A 141 -1.59 9.04 13.00
N TYR A 142 -1.60 10.18 12.33
CA TYR A 142 -2.07 11.45 12.87
C TYR A 142 -3.11 12.04 11.93
N GLN A 143 -4.15 12.62 12.48
CA GLN A 143 -5.16 13.31 11.67
C GLN A 143 -4.55 14.47 10.87
N GLN A 144 -3.56 15.13 11.46
CA GLN A 144 -2.77 16.18 10.81
C GLN A 144 -1.30 16.03 11.21
N PRO A 145 -0.39 15.66 10.31
CA PRO A 145 1.03 15.68 10.60
C PRO A 145 1.52 17.12 10.82
N SER A 146 2.56 17.26 11.64
CA SER A 146 3.16 18.58 11.86
C SER A 146 3.80 19.12 10.58
N MET A 147 3.85 20.45 10.44
CA MET A 147 4.54 21.09 9.32
C MET A 147 6.02 20.71 9.23
N ASP A 148 6.65 20.31 10.33
CA ASP A 148 8.03 19.84 10.30
C ASP A 148 8.16 18.52 9.53
N ARG A 149 7.17 17.62 9.63
CA ARG A 149 7.13 16.38 8.81
C ARG A 149 6.97 16.67 7.32
N VAL A 150 6.16 17.65 6.99
CA VAL A 150 6.02 18.10 5.60
C VAL A 150 7.36 18.69 5.10
N ARG A 151 8.03 19.52 5.90
CA ARG A 151 9.35 20.06 5.57
C ARG A 151 10.44 19.00 5.44
N GLU A 152 10.33 17.90 6.17
CA GLU A 152 11.27 16.77 6.05
C GLU A 152 11.16 16.11 4.66
N VAL A 153 9.95 15.82 4.16
CA VAL A 153 9.79 15.25 2.81
C VAL A 153 10.14 16.26 1.74
N ASP A 154 9.81 17.54 1.93
CA ASP A 154 10.18 18.60 1.01
C ASP A 154 11.70 18.70 0.84
N ARG A 155 12.47 18.62 1.93
CA ARG A 155 13.94 18.55 1.87
C ARG A 155 14.44 17.32 1.10
N CYS A 156 13.84 16.15 1.32
CA CYS A 156 14.19 14.94 0.56
C CYS A 156 13.85 15.10 -0.93
N ALA A 157 12.71 15.67 -1.25
CA ALA A 157 12.33 16.00 -2.63
C ALA A 157 13.33 17.01 -3.23
N GLY A 158 13.76 18.01 -2.46
CA GLY A 158 14.79 18.98 -2.86
C GLY A 158 16.09 18.32 -3.30
N VAL A 159 16.56 17.29 -2.58
CA VAL A 159 17.76 16.52 -2.96
C VAL A 159 17.62 15.90 -4.35
N VAL A 160 16.45 15.33 -4.66
CA VAL A 160 16.18 14.73 -5.98
C VAL A 160 16.03 15.80 -7.05
N ILE A 161 15.30 16.88 -6.76
CA ILE A 161 15.08 18.02 -7.67
C ILE A 161 16.42 18.69 -8.05
N ASP A 162 17.30 18.91 -7.08
CA ASP A 162 18.60 19.51 -7.35
C ASP A 162 19.50 18.59 -8.20
N ALA A 163 19.45 17.28 -7.96
CA ALA A 163 20.15 16.33 -8.81
C ALA A 163 19.57 16.27 -10.24
N ALA A 164 18.25 16.37 -10.38
CA ALA A 164 17.58 16.43 -11.69
C ALA A 164 18.01 17.70 -12.46
N ARG A 165 18.02 18.86 -11.81
CA ARG A 165 18.47 20.13 -12.41
C ARG A 165 19.93 20.10 -12.87
N GLN A 166 20.81 19.40 -12.15
CA GLN A 166 22.22 19.23 -12.54
C GLN A 166 22.42 18.45 -13.83
N ILE A 167 21.41 17.73 -14.28
CA ILE A 167 21.43 16.97 -15.56
C ILE A 167 20.42 17.52 -16.58
N ASP A 168 19.91 18.73 -16.35
CA ASP A 168 18.93 19.43 -17.20
C ASP A 168 17.58 18.69 -17.32
N ALA A 169 17.23 17.86 -16.33
CA ALA A 169 15.95 17.18 -16.30
C ALA A 169 14.86 18.04 -15.65
N ILE A 170 13.62 17.90 -16.12
CA ILE A 170 12.44 18.61 -15.59
C ILE A 170 11.92 17.84 -14.38
N PRO A 171 11.94 18.42 -13.16
CA PRO A 171 11.36 17.78 -12.00
C PRO A 171 9.83 17.90 -12.01
N ILE A 172 9.15 16.79 -11.72
CA ILE A 172 7.70 16.72 -11.54
C ILE A 172 7.45 16.09 -10.16
N VAL A 173 6.67 16.77 -9.31
CA VAL A 173 6.20 16.22 -8.05
C VAL A 173 4.75 15.80 -8.22
N VAL A 174 4.41 14.57 -7.81
CA VAL A 174 3.05 14.04 -7.93
C VAL A 174 2.69 13.26 -6.67
N SER A 175 1.48 13.44 -6.17
CA SER A 175 0.85 12.49 -5.25
C SER A 175 -0.20 11.69 -5.99
N GLU A 176 -0.38 10.42 -5.62
CA GLU A 176 -1.35 9.53 -6.27
C GLU A 176 -2.73 9.60 -5.63
N TYR A 177 -2.79 10.04 -4.38
CA TYR A 177 -4.02 10.24 -3.59
C TYR A 177 -3.81 11.35 -2.54
N GLY A 178 -4.93 11.84 -2.00
CA GLY A 178 -4.95 12.61 -0.76
C GLY A 178 -5.43 11.75 0.40
N LEU A 179 -5.04 12.10 1.63
CA LEU A 179 -5.50 11.43 2.85
C LEU A 179 -6.49 12.31 3.60
N VAL A 180 -7.51 11.68 4.17
CA VAL A 180 -8.53 12.35 4.99
C VAL A 180 -8.43 11.90 6.45
N PRO A 181 -8.74 12.77 7.43
CA PRO A 181 -8.87 12.37 8.82
C PRO A 181 -10.00 11.36 8.99
N VAL A 182 -9.73 10.29 9.77
CA VAL A 182 -10.74 9.26 10.10
C VAL A 182 -10.86 9.08 11.61
N LYS A 183 -12.04 8.62 12.05
CA LYS A 183 -12.36 8.40 13.48
C LYS A 183 -12.93 7.02 13.73
N ARG A 184 -13.39 6.34 12.69
CA ARG A 184 -14.13 5.08 12.78
C ARG A 184 -13.49 4.01 11.93
N ALA A 185 -13.22 2.86 12.54
CA ALA A 185 -12.86 1.64 11.83
C ALA A 185 -14.09 0.73 11.71
N VAL A 186 -14.44 0.33 10.50
CA VAL A 186 -15.53 -0.60 10.21
C VAL A 186 -14.95 -1.97 9.92
N ALA A 187 -15.24 -2.95 10.76
CA ALA A 187 -14.79 -4.33 10.59
C ALA A 187 -15.81 -5.11 9.73
N ILE A 188 -15.89 -4.79 8.46
CA ILE A 188 -16.88 -5.30 7.50
C ILE A 188 -16.92 -6.84 7.46
N ASN A 189 -15.78 -7.51 7.64
CA ASN A 189 -15.72 -8.98 7.72
C ASN A 189 -16.31 -9.56 9.00
N ARG A 190 -16.39 -8.80 10.11
CA ARG A 190 -17.14 -9.21 11.31
C ARG A 190 -18.63 -9.21 11.02
N VAL A 191 -19.13 -8.23 10.29
CA VAL A 191 -20.55 -8.15 9.87
C VAL A 191 -20.92 -9.38 9.03
N LEU A 192 -20.12 -9.68 8.01
CA LEU A 192 -20.33 -10.87 7.18
C LEU A 192 -20.24 -12.17 7.96
N ARG A 193 -19.32 -12.26 8.93
CA ARG A 193 -19.19 -13.43 9.80
C ARG A 193 -20.39 -13.60 10.74
N GLN A 194 -20.87 -12.53 11.34
CA GLN A 194 -22.06 -12.55 12.23
C GLN A 194 -23.32 -12.97 11.46
N ALA A 195 -23.41 -12.63 10.19
CA ALA A 195 -24.46 -13.09 9.28
C ALA A 195 -24.28 -14.55 8.79
N GLY A 196 -23.20 -15.25 9.21
CA GLY A 196 -22.92 -16.62 8.78
C GLY A 196 -22.36 -16.77 7.37
N LEU A 197 -21.96 -15.66 6.73
CA LEU A 197 -21.49 -15.64 5.33
C LEU A 197 -19.99 -15.86 5.21
N LEU A 198 -19.20 -15.53 6.24
CA LEU A 198 -17.75 -15.67 6.25
C LEU A 198 -17.34 -16.89 7.07
N ALA A 199 -16.58 -17.80 6.44
CA ALA A 199 -16.06 -19.00 7.06
C ALA A 199 -14.70 -18.77 7.70
N VAL A 200 -14.48 -19.37 8.87
CA VAL A 200 -13.19 -19.38 9.57
C VAL A 200 -12.86 -20.79 10.06
N ARG A 201 -11.58 -21.07 10.22
CA ARG A 201 -11.07 -22.28 10.85
C ARG A 201 -10.29 -21.93 12.11
N SER A 202 -10.74 -22.44 13.25
CA SER A 202 -10.00 -22.31 14.52
C SER A 202 -8.84 -23.29 14.59
N GLY A 203 -7.72 -22.84 15.15
CA GLY A 203 -6.53 -23.66 15.28
C GLY A 203 -5.54 -23.08 16.32
N PRO A 204 -4.35 -23.68 16.46
CA PRO A 204 -3.35 -23.27 17.45
C PRO A 204 -2.77 -21.87 17.20
N PHE A 205 -3.02 -21.28 16.02
CA PHE A 205 -2.57 -19.94 15.63
C PHE A 205 -3.71 -18.92 15.58
N GLY A 206 -4.81 -19.19 16.27
CA GLY A 206 -6.03 -18.41 16.23
C GLY A 206 -6.98 -18.83 15.10
N GLU A 207 -7.92 -17.96 14.77
CA GLU A 207 -8.87 -18.19 13.69
C GLU A 207 -8.27 -17.73 12.35
N MET A 208 -8.37 -18.59 11.35
CA MET A 208 -7.94 -18.30 9.98
C MET A 208 -9.16 -18.15 9.08
N MET A 209 -9.24 -17.06 8.33
CA MET A 209 -10.27 -16.85 7.32
C MET A 209 -10.09 -17.86 6.18
N LEU A 210 -11.21 -18.43 5.72
CA LEU A 210 -11.27 -19.35 4.60
C LEU A 210 -12.03 -18.69 3.43
N PRO A 211 -11.37 -17.91 2.58
CA PRO A 211 -12.03 -17.21 1.48
C PRO A 211 -12.79 -18.15 0.55
N GLY A 212 -12.17 -19.27 0.17
CA GLY A 212 -12.76 -20.27 -0.75
C GLY A 212 -13.98 -21.00 -0.21
N ASP A 213 -14.16 -21.05 1.13
CA ASP A 213 -15.31 -21.68 1.78
C ASP A 213 -16.38 -20.66 2.23
N SER A 214 -16.10 -19.36 2.06
CA SER A 214 -17.01 -18.28 2.45
C SER A 214 -18.07 -18.04 1.39
N GLN A 215 -19.32 -17.79 1.83
CA GLN A 215 -20.38 -17.31 0.94
C GLN A 215 -20.16 -15.85 0.51
N ALA A 216 -19.63 -15.04 1.44
CA ALA A 216 -19.17 -13.68 1.17
C ALA A 216 -18.03 -13.28 2.11
N PHE A 217 -17.07 -12.53 1.62
CA PHE A 217 -16.01 -11.92 2.40
C PHE A 217 -15.51 -10.65 1.71
N ALA A 218 -14.82 -9.78 2.45
CA ALA A 218 -14.27 -8.54 1.93
C ALA A 218 -12.74 -8.54 1.99
N VAL A 219 -12.13 -8.04 0.93
CA VAL A 219 -10.72 -7.63 0.89
C VAL A 219 -10.69 -6.12 1.03
N VAL A 220 -10.26 -5.65 2.19
CA VAL A 220 -10.30 -4.23 2.57
C VAL A 220 -9.01 -3.53 2.21
N ASP A 221 -9.15 -2.31 1.69
CA ASP A 221 -8.04 -1.45 1.33
C ASP A 221 -8.40 0.01 1.64
N HIS A 222 -8.04 0.48 2.83
CA HIS A 222 -8.35 1.82 3.32
C HIS A 222 -9.86 2.12 3.41
N GLN A 223 -10.37 3.05 2.59
CA GLN A 223 -11.78 3.45 2.56
C GLN A 223 -12.61 2.69 1.53
N VAL A 224 -12.01 1.69 0.89
CA VAL A 224 -12.64 0.84 -0.12
C VAL A 224 -12.53 -0.63 0.29
N ALA A 225 -13.57 -1.41 0.07
CA ALA A 225 -13.53 -2.85 0.26
C ALA A 225 -14.12 -3.58 -0.94
N HIS A 226 -13.37 -4.53 -1.49
CA HIS A 226 -13.83 -5.45 -2.52
C HIS A 226 -14.56 -6.62 -1.86
N VAL A 227 -15.85 -6.75 -2.07
CA VAL A 227 -16.69 -7.83 -1.51
C VAL A 227 -16.84 -8.92 -2.56
N TYR A 228 -16.36 -10.11 -2.25
CA TYR A 228 -16.42 -11.28 -3.12
C TYR A 228 -17.55 -12.19 -2.67
N LEU A 229 -18.31 -12.72 -3.63
CA LEU A 229 -19.46 -13.60 -3.42
C LEU A 229 -19.17 -14.96 -4.05
N ALA A 230 -19.51 -16.05 -3.32
CA ALA A 230 -19.49 -17.39 -3.87
C ALA A 230 -20.58 -17.57 -4.93
N ASP A 231 -21.74 -16.95 -4.69
CA ASP A 231 -22.87 -16.92 -5.61
C ASP A 231 -23.40 -15.48 -5.76
N ARG A 232 -23.52 -15.01 -7.00
CA ARG A 232 -24.04 -13.68 -7.31
C ARG A 232 -25.50 -13.46 -6.92
N THR A 233 -26.26 -14.52 -6.64
CA THR A 233 -27.63 -14.41 -6.11
C THR A 233 -27.68 -13.75 -4.73
N LEU A 234 -26.56 -13.82 -3.97
CA LEU A 234 -26.41 -13.17 -2.66
C LEU A 234 -26.22 -11.65 -2.74
N ARG A 235 -26.03 -11.09 -3.93
CA ARG A 235 -25.68 -9.68 -4.10
C ARG A 235 -26.61 -8.73 -3.34
N SER A 236 -27.91 -8.84 -3.54
CA SER A 236 -28.89 -7.93 -2.92
C SER A 236 -28.99 -8.10 -1.40
N GLU A 237 -28.76 -9.30 -0.90
CA GLU A 237 -28.73 -9.59 0.54
C GLU A 237 -27.50 -8.97 1.19
N VAL A 238 -26.32 -9.25 0.64
CA VAL A 238 -25.02 -8.72 1.13
C VAL A 238 -24.98 -7.21 1.02
N GLN A 239 -25.47 -6.64 -0.09
CA GLN A 239 -25.54 -5.19 -0.26
C GLN A 239 -26.35 -4.54 0.86
N ARG A 240 -27.58 -4.99 1.10
CA ARG A 240 -28.46 -4.46 2.16
C ARG A 240 -27.85 -4.64 3.56
N LEU A 241 -27.21 -5.79 3.80
CA LEU A 241 -26.54 -6.07 5.08
C LEU A 241 -25.45 -5.03 5.35
N LEU A 242 -24.59 -4.77 4.37
CA LEU A 242 -23.46 -3.89 4.53
C LEU A 242 -23.84 -2.41 4.51
N GLU A 243 -24.86 -2.01 3.72
CA GLU A 243 -25.42 -0.66 3.75
C GLU A 243 -26.09 -0.30 5.07
N GLY A 244 -26.53 -1.31 5.84
CA GLY A 244 -27.05 -1.14 7.19
C GLY A 244 -25.98 -0.90 8.26
N GLU A 245 -24.71 -1.08 7.95
CA GLU A 245 -23.61 -0.93 8.90
C GLU A 245 -23.16 0.52 9.02
N GLU A 246 -23.05 1.00 10.26
CA GLU A 246 -22.61 2.37 10.53
C GLU A 246 -21.17 2.59 10.09
N GLY A 247 -20.94 3.61 9.23
CA GLY A 247 -19.63 3.91 8.64
C GLY A 247 -19.46 3.40 7.20
N VAL A 248 -20.43 2.65 6.67
CA VAL A 248 -20.55 2.35 5.24
C VAL A 248 -21.39 3.45 4.58
N ALA A 249 -20.87 4.07 3.52
CA ALA A 249 -21.56 5.12 2.78
C ALA A 249 -22.41 4.55 1.63
N ALA A 250 -21.88 3.54 0.94
CA ALA A 250 -22.56 2.90 -0.18
C ALA A 250 -21.94 1.53 -0.48
N VAL A 251 -22.73 0.68 -1.12
CA VAL A 251 -22.24 -0.59 -1.69
C VAL A 251 -22.71 -0.64 -3.14
N VAL A 252 -21.79 -0.61 -4.09
CA VAL A 252 -22.07 -0.42 -5.52
C VAL A 252 -21.48 -1.53 -6.39
N CYS A 253 -21.89 -1.58 -7.66
CA CYS A 253 -21.24 -2.45 -8.63
C CYS A 253 -19.86 -1.91 -9.02
N PRO A 254 -18.85 -2.76 -9.25
CA PRO A 254 -17.51 -2.33 -9.66
C PRO A 254 -17.48 -1.45 -10.91
N ASP A 255 -18.38 -1.70 -11.86
CA ASP A 255 -18.47 -0.93 -13.13
C ASP A 255 -18.83 0.54 -12.90
N GLU A 256 -19.59 0.86 -11.87
CA GLU A 256 -19.97 2.24 -11.52
C GLU A 256 -18.73 3.10 -11.13
N LEU A 257 -17.66 2.44 -10.69
CA LEU A 257 -16.41 3.09 -10.27
C LEU A 257 -15.24 2.85 -11.25
N ASN A 258 -15.51 2.34 -12.45
CA ASN A 258 -14.46 1.90 -13.39
C ASN A 258 -13.48 0.88 -12.77
N LEU A 259 -13.97 0.05 -11.85
CA LEU A 259 -13.26 -1.05 -11.21
C LEU A 259 -13.65 -2.43 -11.77
N GLY A 260 -14.50 -2.51 -12.81
CA GLY A 260 -15.00 -3.76 -13.40
C GLY A 260 -13.90 -4.60 -14.05
N HIS A 261 -13.20 -5.40 -13.26
CA HIS A 261 -12.13 -6.30 -13.69
C HIS A 261 -12.27 -7.66 -13.00
N ALA A 262 -11.70 -8.74 -13.57
CA ALA A 262 -11.74 -10.09 -12.99
C ALA A 262 -11.17 -10.20 -11.57
N ARG A 263 -10.25 -9.28 -11.20
CA ARG A 263 -9.66 -9.19 -9.86
C ARG A 263 -10.55 -8.46 -8.85
N SER A 264 -11.52 -7.70 -9.29
CA SER A 264 -12.42 -6.95 -8.41
C SER A 264 -13.38 -7.86 -7.64
N GLY A 265 -13.89 -7.36 -6.53
CA GLY A 265 -15.06 -7.94 -5.87
C GLY A 265 -16.29 -7.92 -6.78
N ASP A 266 -17.31 -8.65 -6.39
CA ASP A 266 -18.62 -8.63 -7.04
C ASP A 266 -19.43 -7.38 -6.64
N LEU A 267 -19.05 -6.79 -5.47
CA LEU A 267 -19.51 -5.50 -4.96
C LEU A 267 -18.31 -4.71 -4.43
N ILE A 268 -18.45 -3.39 -4.40
CA ILE A 268 -17.51 -2.46 -3.78
C ILE A 268 -18.22 -1.72 -2.67
N ALA A 269 -17.73 -1.86 -1.44
CA ALA A 269 -18.17 -1.04 -0.33
C ALA A 269 -17.28 0.20 -0.21
N LEU A 270 -17.91 1.36 -0.01
CA LEU A 270 -17.27 2.65 0.22
C LEU A 270 -17.53 3.08 1.65
N ALA A 271 -16.51 3.51 2.36
CA ALA A 271 -16.65 4.04 3.70
C ALA A 271 -17.25 5.45 3.71
N GLN A 272 -17.82 5.86 4.84
CA GLN A 272 -18.13 7.26 5.08
C GLN A 272 -16.84 8.10 5.16
N PRO A 273 -16.90 9.42 4.93
CA PRO A 273 -15.69 10.28 4.88
C PRO A 273 -14.78 10.17 6.11
N ASP A 274 -15.33 9.95 7.30
CA ASP A 274 -14.59 9.83 8.56
C ASP A 274 -14.39 8.38 9.03
N ALA A 275 -14.64 7.39 8.13
CA ALA A 275 -14.50 5.97 8.39
C ALA A 275 -13.50 5.30 7.44
N TRP A 276 -13.02 4.13 7.82
CA TRP A 276 -12.16 3.26 7.01
C TRP A 276 -12.44 1.79 7.33
N PHE A 277 -12.05 0.85 6.45
CA PHE A 277 -12.32 -0.57 6.62
C PHE A 277 -11.13 -1.31 7.22
N SER A 278 -11.35 -1.99 8.37
CA SER A 278 -10.37 -2.91 8.94
C SER A 278 -10.65 -4.35 8.47
N TYR A 279 -9.57 -5.13 8.27
CA TYR A 279 -9.67 -6.53 7.82
C TYR A 279 -10.12 -7.50 8.91
N TYR A 280 -10.35 -7.04 10.15
CA TYR A 280 -10.65 -7.89 11.29
C TYR A 280 -11.92 -8.69 11.04
N TYR A 281 -11.80 -10.02 11.13
CA TYR A 281 -12.89 -10.97 10.94
C TYR A 281 -13.19 -11.80 12.18
N TRP A 282 -12.27 -11.88 13.16
CA TRP A 282 -12.48 -12.55 14.44
C TRP A 282 -13.42 -11.73 15.33
N LEU A 283 -14.29 -12.45 16.09
CA LEU A 283 -15.29 -11.79 16.95
C LEU A 283 -14.74 -11.46 18.35
N ASP A 284 -13.68 -12.16 18.78
CA ASP A 284 -13.01 -11.96 20.05
C ASP A 284 -11.49 -11.94 19.83
N ASP A 285 -10.81 -10.94 20.35
CA ASP A 285 -9.36 -10.73 20.18
C ASP A 285 -8.50 -11.85 20.77
N ARG A 286 -9.07 -12.71 21.63
CA ARG A 286 -8.41 -13.93 22.10
C ARG A 286 -8.19 -14.95 21.00
N PHE A 287 -9.04 -14.93 19.98
CA PHE A 287 -8.99 -15.80 18.81
C PHE A 287 -8.40 -15.13 17.58
N ALA A 288 -7.89 -13.88 17.71
CA ALA A 288 -7.22 -13.21 16.61
C ALA A 288 -6.09 -14.10 16.04
N PRO A 289 -5.91 -14.15 14.72
CA PRO A 289 -4.83 -14.91 14.13
C PRO A 289 -3.47 -14.39 14.59
N ASP A 290 -2.50 -15.27 14.66
CA ASP A 290 -1.19 -14.96 15.24
C ASP A 290 -0.42 -13.86 14.50
N PHE A 291 -0.68 -13.69 13.21
CA PHE A 291 -0.09 -12.63 12.39
C PHE A 291 -0.69 -11.24 12.68
N ALA A 292 -1.89 -11.17 13.25
CA ALA A 292 -2.58 -9.88 13.45
C ALA A 292 -1.79 -8.91 14.35
N ARG A 293 -1.00 -9.45 15.30
CA ARG A 293 -0.17 -8.66 16.22
C ARG A 293 1.26 -8.46 15.73
N THR A 294 1.57 -8.80 14.48
CA THR A 294 2.91 -8.70 13.91
C THR A 294 2.94 -7.78 12.68
N VAL A 295 4.12 -7.31 12.29
CA VAL A 295 4.33 -6.71 10.98
C VAL A 295 4.47 -7.85 9.97
N ASP A 296 3.38 -8.17 9.29
CA ASP A 296 3.34 -9.26 8.29
C ASP A 296 2.32 -8.96 7.16
N ILE A 297 2.68 -8.02 6.32
CA ILE A 297 1.83 -7.47 5.26
C ILE A 297 1.33 -8.50 4.24
N HIS A 298 2.02 -9.65 4.09
CA HIS A 298 1.65 -10.66 3.10
C HIS A 298 0.67 -11.72 3.62
N ARG A 299 0.51 -11.86 4.95
CA ARG A 299 -0.41 -12.83 5.56
C ARG A 299 -1.78 -12.24 5.86
N LYS A 300 -1.85 -10.92 6.01
CA LYS A 300 -3.11 -10.23 6.34
C LYS A 300 -4.00 -10.18 5.10
N PRO A 301 -5.27 -10.57 5.23
CA PRO A 301 -6.21 -10.56 4.09
C PRO A 301 -6.83 -9.17 3.86
N GLY A 302 -6.10 -8.11 4.17
CA GLY A 302 -6.48 -6.72 4.03
C GLY A 302 -5.37 -5.80 4.45
N TYR A 303 -5.48 -4.53 4.09
CA TYR A 303 -4.57 -3.49 4.54
C TYR A 303 -4.68 -3.27 6.05
N ASP A 304 -3.56 -3.14 6.74
CA ASP A 304 -3.52 -2.95 8.20
C ASP A 304 -2.61 -1.80 8.64
N PRO A 305 -3.13 -0.58 8.74
CA PRO A 305 -2.37 0.57 9.23
C PRO A 305 -2.03 0.46 10.74
N CYS A 306 -2.62 -0.48 11.48
CA CYS A 306 -2.22 -0.75 12.86
C CYS A 306 -0.76 -1.19 12.98
N GLU A 307 -0.15 -1.69 11.90
CA GLU A 307 1.29 -1.99 11.83
C GLU A 307 2.19 -0.76 12.06
N LEU A 308 1.66 0.44 11.92
CA LEU A 308 2.39 1.69 12.20
C LEU A 308 2.49 2.02 13.69
N PHE A 309 1.80 1.27 14.55
CA PHE A 309 1.74 1.50 15.99
C PHE A 309 2.41 0.39 16.78
N ILE A 310 2.66 0.64 18.04
CA ILE A 310 3.31 -0.30 18.95
C ILE A 310 2.51 -0.40 20.26
N THR A 311 2.29 -1.61 20.78
CA THR A 311 1.58 -1.82 22.05
C THR A 311 2.30 -1.18 23.23
N SER A 312 3.62 -1.43 23.35
CA SER A 312 4.48 -0.76 24.33
C SER A 312 5.95 -0.88 23.93
N LYS A 313 6.73 0.17 24.23
CA LYS A 313 8.18 0.17 24.01
C LYS A 313 8.88 -0.94 24.83
N ALA A 314 8.43 -1.17 26.08
CA ALA A 314 8.99 -2.20 26.94
C ALA A 314 8.79 -3.61 26.34
N ARG A 315 7.59 -3.92 25.83
CA ARG A 315 7.32 -5.19 25.14
C ARG A 315 8.21 -5.37 23.91
N ALA A 316 8.34 -4.34 23.08
CA ALA A 316 9.19 -4.41 21.90
C ALA A 316 10.67 -4.63 22.25
N MET A 317 11.18 -3.91 23.24
CA MET A 317 12.56 -4.10 23.72
C MET A 317 12.79 -5.53 24.25
N MET A 318 11.85 -6.06 25.03
CA MET A 318 11.89 -7.43 25.52
C MET A 318 11.92 -8.43 24.35
N ARG A 319 11.07 -8.26 23.33
CA ARG A 319 11.05 -9.13 22.15
C ARG A 319 12.36 -9.06 21.36
N VAL A 320 12.92 -7.88 21.19
CA VAL A 320 14.24 -7.70 20.54
C VAL A 320 15.34 -8.39 21.34
N ALA A 321 15.35 -8.25 22.66
CA ALA A 321 16.31 -8.94 23.53
C ALA A 321 16.18 -10.46 23.41
N GLN A 322 14.96 -11.01 23.49
CA GLN A 322 14.70 -12.43 23.28
C GLN A 322 15.25 -12.92 21.92
N LYS A 323 15.00 -12.17 20.84
CA LYS A 323 15.52 -12.51 19.52
C LYS A 323 17.04 -12.52 19.46
N LYS A 324 17.70 -11.52 20.08
CA LYS A 324 19.18 -11.46 20.16
C LYS A 324 19.78 -12.61 20.95
N LEU A 325 19.06 -13.13 21.93
CA LEU A 325 19.46 -14.32 22.72
C LEU A 325 19.16 -15.64 22.00
N GLY A 326 18.67 -15.62 20.78
CA GLY A 326 18.39 -16.82 19.98
C GLY A 326 17.06 -17.49 20.27
N PHE A 327 16.18 -16.89 21.07
CA PHE A 327 14.86 -17.47 21.34
C PHE A 327 13.97 -17.38 20.09
N ARG A 328 13.31 -18.48 19.79
CA ARG A 328 12.21 -18.51 18.80
C ARG A 328 10.97 -17.88 19.41
N MET A 329 10.54 -16.74 18.86
CA MET A 329 9.38 -16.02 19.37
C MET A 329 8.72 -15.17 18.28
N LYS A 330 7.44 -14.83 18.47
CA LYS A 330 6.73 -13.89 17.59
C LYS A 330 7.06 -12.47 18.01
N MET A 331 7.21 -11.56 17.02
CA MET A 331 7.34 -10.13 17.25
C MET A 331 5.94 -9.50 17.37
N ASP A 332 5.17 -9.93 18.36
CA ASP A 332 3.79 -9.57 18.64
C ASP A 332 3.67 -8.21 19.34
N VAL A 333 4.05 -7.17 18.64
CA VAL A 333 4.15 -5.80 19.16
C VAL A 333 3.09 -4.84 18.62
N ILE A 334 2.29 -5.29 17.64
CA ILE A 334 1.27 -4.48 16.99
C ILE A 334 -0.03 -4.56 17.81
N PRO A 335 -0.69 -3.41 18.09
CA PRO A 335 -1.99 -3.40 18.76
C PRO A 335 -3.11 -3.91 17.84
N LEU A 336 -4.17 -4.48 18.43
CA LEU A 336 -5.43 -4.78 17.74
C LEU A 336 -6.44 -3.65 17.96
N ASP A 337 -5.99 -2.42 17.93
CA ASP A 337 -6.80 -1.23 18.16
C ASP A 337 -6.86 -0.38 16.88
N ALA A 338 -7.85 -0.68 16.06
CA ALA A 338 -8.11 0.03 14.82
C ALA A 338 -8.52 1.51 15.04
N GLY A 339 -8.92 1.87 16.26
CA GLY A 339 -9.21 3.27 16.63
C GLY A 339 -8.00 4.18 16.73
N LEU A 340 -6.77 3.62 16.71
CA LEU A 340 -5.53 4.41 16.69
C LEU A 340 -5.26 5.08 15.34
N VAL A 341 -5.89 4.62 14.27
CA VAL A 341 -5.66 5.13 12.91
C VAL A 341 -6.30 6.50 12.76
N GLY A 342 -5.48 7.50 12.47
CA GLY A 342 -5.90 8.91 12.39
C GLY A 342 -6.26 9.37 10.98
N GLY A 343 -5.81 8.69 9.93
CA GLY A 343 -6.09 9.06 8.54
C GLY A 343 -6.14 7.86 7.61
N SER A 344 -6.85 8.03 6.50
CA SER A 344 -7.02 7.03 5.46
C SER A 344 -7.27 7.68 4.11
N HIS A 345 -7.42 6.88 3.05
CA HIS A 345 -7.68 7.36 1.69
C HIS A 345 -8.56 6.36 0.91
N GLY A 346 -8.87 6.67 -0.34
CA GLY A 346 -9.66 5.80 -1.23
C GLY A 346 -11.01 6.38 -1.65
N LEU A 347 -11.46 7.48 -1.02
CA LEU A 347 -12.67 8.17 -1.45
C LEU A 347 -12.43 8.94 -2.75
N VAL A 348 -13.46 8.96 -3.58
CA VAL A 348 -13.52 9.77 -4.80
C VAL A 348 -14.19 11.10 -4.48
N ASN A 349 -13.69 12.21 -5.04
CA ASN A 349 -14.29 13.54 -4.94
C ASN A 349 -14.31 14.17 -3.53
N THR A 350 -13.15 14.20 -2.89
CA THR A 350 -12.91 15.02 -1.69
C THR A 350 -12.09 16.26 -2.07
N PRO A 351 -12.70 17.39 -2.46
CA PRO A 351 -12.00 18.52 -3.11
C PRO A 351 -10.79 19.04 -2.33
N ASP A 352 -10.88 19.11 -1.01
CA ASP A 352 -9.82 19.62 -0.16
C ASP A 352 -8.66 18.62 0.06
N HIS A 353 -8.81 17.38 -0.41
CA HIS A 353 -7.86 16.27 -0.23
C HIS A 353 -7.49 15.61 -1.56
N ASN A 354 -7.66 16.32 -2.68
CA ASN A 354 -7.27 15.80 -3.98
C ASN A 354 -5.75 15.62 -4.08
N PRO A 355 -5.28 14.63 -4.87
CA PRO A 355 -3.88 14.52 -5.21
C PRO A 355 -3.41 15.76 -5.97
N LEU A 356 -2.12 16.03 -5.93
CA LEU A 356 -1.51 17.18 -6.59
C LEU A 356 -0.45 16.77 -7.61
N VAL A 357 -0.28 17.63 -8.62
CA VAL A 357 0.84 17.56 -9.56
C VAL A 357 1.47 18.95 -9.65
N ILE A 358 2.80 19.01 -9.45
CA ILE A 358 3.61 20.22 -9.60
C ILE A 358 4.58 19.99 -10.77
N GLY A 359 4.40 20.72 -11.84
CA GLY A 359 5.23 20.63 -13.05
C GLY A 359 4.70 21.58 -14.13
N PRO A 360 5.47 21.80 -15.24
CA PRO A 360 5.04 22.67 -16.34
C PRO A 360 3.82 22.07 -17.06
N ASP A 361 2.76 22.85 -17.27
CA ASP A 361 1.54 22.41 -17.96
C ASP A 361 0.95 21.09 -17.41
N ALA A 362 0.89 20.96 -16.07
CA ALA A 362 0.42 19.76 -15.38
C ALA A 362 -1.01 19.39 -15.82
N PRO A 363 -1.35 18.08 -15.88
CA PRO A 363 -2.67 17.62 -16.25
C PRO A 363 -3.68 17.89 -15.13
N GLU A 364 -4.96 18.04 -15.49
CA GLU A 364 -6.05 18.26 -14.55
C GLU A 364 -6.46 17.00 -13.79
N ASP A 365 -6.15 15.81 -14.33
CA ASP A 365 -6.51 14.53 -13.74
C ASP A 365 -5.39 13.46 -13.87
N ILE A 366 -5.54 12.38 -13.12
CA ILE A 366 -4.58 11.26 -13.08
C ILE A 366 -4.54 10.47 -14.41
N TYR A 367 -5.61 10.47 -15.20
CA TYR A 367 -5.67 9.75 -16.48
C TYR A 367 -4.85 10.48 -17.55
N GLY A 368 -4.79 11.81 -17.48
CA GLY A 368 -3.93 12.64 -18.32
C GLY A 368 -2.45 12.50 -18.05
N PHE A 369 -2.05 11.98 -16.89
CA PHE A 369 -0.65 11.98 -16.43
C PHE A 369 0.29 11.19 -17.34
N ALA A 370 -0.10 10.01 -17.79
CA ALA A 370 0.76 9.20 -18.69
C ALA A 370 1.03 9.92 -20.01
N ARG A 371 0.01 10.55 -20.61
CA ARG A 371 0.14 11.37 -21.83
C ARG A 371 1.01 12.61 -21.58
N TYR A 372 0.83 13.24 -20.43
CA TYR A 372 1.63 14.39 -20.01
C TYR A 372 3.12 14.06 -19.96
N VAL A 373 3.51 12.96 -19.31
CA VAL A 373 4.90 12.52 -19.24
C VAL A 373 5.46 12.20 -20.63
N ARG A 374 4.71 11.48 -21.49
CA ARG A 374 5.12 11.21 -22.88
C ARG A 374 5.36 12.48 -23.68
N ARG A 375 4.46 13.47 -23.56
CA ARG A 375 4.63 14.77 -24.21
C ARG A 375 5.93 15.46 -23.80
N LEU A 376 6.27 15.46 -22.51
CA LEU A 376 7.52 16.03 -22.01
C LEU A 376 8.76 15.26 -22.51
N LEU A 377 8.63 13.96 -22.77
CA LEU A 377 9.68 13.13 -23.38
C LEU A 377 9.76 13.28 -24.91
N GLY A 378 8.92 14.12 -25.51
CA GLY A 378 8.86 14.29 -26.97
C GLY A 378 8.24 13.11 -27.72
N ARG A 379 7.34 12.36 -27.08
CA ARG A 379 6.72 11.13 -27.63
C ARG A 379 5.21 11.20 -27.66
#